data_e1f24890972bdaea8349d942d96e0aee
#
_entry.id   e1f24890972bdaea8349d942d96e0aee
#
_cell.length_a   1.000
_cell.length_b   1.000
_cell.length_c   1.000
_cell.angle_alpha   90.00
_cell.angle_beta   90.00
_cell.angle_gamma   90.00
#
_symmetry.space_group_name_H-M   'P 1'
#
loop_
_entity.id
_entity.type
_entity.pdbx_description
1 polymer ?
#
loop_
_entity_poly.entity_id
_entity_poly.type
_entity_poly.pdbx_seq_one_letter_code
_entity_poly.pdbx_strand_id
1 'polypeptide(L)'
;LENAMKRDPSPSTTQLLEAVRWSFEVIKAYRSKLTARFSTYHETTPEEEELRVEIDDFTGLLHTACDEVEGLTGQMRISTTGETTQHPAKEDRLAQLASTLFTVQVEAESDEETSEPDAHRVGHILQSVHRFGQTTALCIVFSPKGREGKLTMHLLDPGLVSKPVFEQSGGSLLMSGTLYPPEMYAHLLALPANNTTTKAYPSPFAAKRRPVVVGSNVTTKYTERGASNTQRIRNHIQGLLDASPGNVAIFAPSYAMLNEIVLDANFKGVRQVVKEDRDWTKNDLDKIVDRLLEQKAAGGKVLLAGVFGARLSEGVDYHSGALDAVVCIGIPNSPPSVLSKALKSYAEERFGRNLAWRYTVSQPAINSILQAMGRPIRSVAD
;
A
#
# COMPACT_ATOMS: atom_id res chain seq x y z
N LEU A 1 23.59 24.46 -0.69
CA LEU A 1 23.34 25.69 0.09
C LEU A 1 24.62 26.38 0.49
N GLU A 2 25.62 25.70 1.12
CA GLU A 2 26.88 26.33 1.49
C GLU A 2 27.68 26.87 0.27
N ASN A 3 27.63 26.16 -0.86
CA ASN A 3 28.21 26.65 -2.12
C ASN A 3 27.40 27.80 -2.76
N ALA A 4 26.08 27.81 -2.57
CA ALA A 4 25.24 28.92 -3.01
C ALA A 4 25.51 30.19 -2.19
N MET A 5 25.69 30.07 -0.87
CA MET A 5 26.10 31.18 -0.01
C MET A 5 27.43 31.82 -0.37
N LYS A 6 28.40 30.99 -0.82
CA LYS A 6 29.69 31.50 -1.30
C LYS A 6 29.57 32.32 -2.60
N ARG A 7 28.52 32.04 -3.39
CA ARG A 7 28.25 32.72 -4.67
C ARG A 7 27.34 33.93 -4.51
N ASP A 8 26.40 33.88 -3.58
CA ASP A 8 25.43 34.96 -3.30
C ASP A 8 25.09 35.02 -1.81
N PRO A 9 25.86 35.81 -1.01
CA PRO A 9 25.64 35.96 0.43
C PRO A 9 24.48 36.89 0.76
N SER A 10 23.30 36.63 0.25
CA SER A 10 22.10 37.43 0.58
C SER A 10 21.58 37.08 1.99
N PRO A 11 20.89 38.02 2.69
CA PRO A 11 20.26 37.73 3.98
C PRO A 11 19.28 36.59 3.92
N SER A 12 18.55 36.42 2.82
CA SER A 12 17.60 35.32 2.62
C SER A 12 18.29 33.95 2.51
N THR A 13 19.43 33.87 1.83
CA THR A 13 20.22 32.65 1.71
C THR A 13 20.81 32.24 3.05
N THR A 14 21.25 33.21 3.86
CA THR A 14 21.74 32.96 5.22
C THR A 14 20.66 32.43 6.13
N GLN A 15 19.46 33.03 6.12
CA GLN A 15 18.31 32.58 6.90
C GLN A 15 17.87 31.18 6.52
N LEU A 16 17.87 30.87 5.20
CA LEU A 16 17.52 29.53 4.72
C LEU A 16 18.53 28.48 5.19
N LEU A 17 19.82 28.80 5.15
CA LEU A 17 20.85 27.88 5.64
C LEU A 17 20.72 27.61 7.15
N GLU A 18 20.47 28.65 7.93
CA GLU A 18 20.24 28.51 9.38
C GLU A 18 18.99 27.65 9.65
N ALA A 19 17.90 27.85 8.92
CA ALA A 19 16.70 27.05 9.04
C ALA A 19 16.93 25.56 8.65
N VAL A 20 17.70 25.30 7.61
CA VAL A 20 18.06 23.93 7.19
C VAL A 20 18.94 23.26 8.26
N ARG A 21 19.96 23.94 8.79
CA ARG A 21 20.80 23.41 9.86
C ARG A 21 20.00 23.09 11.13
N TRP A 22 19.14 24.02 11.53
CA TRP A 22 18.21 23.79 12.66
C TRP A 22 17.34 22.55 12.42
N SER A 23 16.77 22.40 11.22
CA SER A 23 15.92 21.26 10.87
C SER A 23 16.66 19.93 10.98
N PHE A 24 17.89 19.85 10.52
CA PHE A 24 18.70 18.64 10.64
C PHE A 24 19.04 18.30 12.10
N GLU A 25 19.38 19.29 12.92
CA GLU A 25 19.65 19.04 14.34
C GLU A 25 18.37 18.59 15.09
N VAL A 26 17.22 19.18 14.78
CA VAL A 26 15.93 18.73 15.33
C VAL A 26 15.63 17.27 14.93
N ILE A 27 15.79 16.90 13.67
CA ILE A 27 15.55 15.54 13.20
C ILE A 27 16.52 14.54 13.86
N LYS A 28 17.77 14.93 14.05
CA LYS A 28 18.77 14.12 14.74
C LYS A 28 18.39 13.87 16.22
N ALA A 29 18.02 14.93 16.95
CA ALA A 29 17.55 14.83 18.33
C ALA A 29 16.26 14.00 18.42
N TYR A 30 15.32 14.21 17.51
CA TYR A 30 14.08 13.47 17.42
C TYR A 30 14.30 11.97 17.16
N ARG A 31 15.19 11.62 16.22
CA ARG A 31 15.58 10.23 15.96
C ARG A 31 16.11 9.55 17.23
N SER A 32 16.95 10.24 18.00
CA SER A 32 17.48 9.72 19.26
C SER A 32 16.37 9.44 20.27
N LYS A 33 15.40 10.35 20.40
CA LYS A 33 14.25 10.19 21.31
C LYS A 33 13.33 9.04 20.88
N LEU A 34 13.04 8.91 19.58
CA LEU A 34 12.28 7.78 19.05
C LEU A 34 13.00 6.46 19.30
N THR A 35 14.31 6.39 19.05
CA THR A 35 15.11 5.19 19.30
C THR A 35 15.07 4.81 20.78
N ALA A 36 15.26 5.77 21.70
CA ALA A 36 15.19 5.51 23.13
C ALA A 36 13.78 5.04 23.57
N ARG A 37 12.72 5.65 23.05
CA ARG A 37 11.34 5.28 23.36
C ARG A 37 11.00 3.86 22.93
N PHE A 38 11.43 3.45 21.73
CA PHE A 38 11.11 2.14 21.17
C PHE A 38 12.13 1.05 21.47
N SER A 39 13.34 1.36 21.98
CA SER A 39 14.28 0.34 22.46
C SER A 39 13.69 -0.48 23.61
N THR A 40 13.00 0.17 24.54
CA THR A 40 12.30 -0.51 25.64
C THR A 40 11.20 -1.45 25.16
N TYR A 41 10.55 -1.09 24.04
CA TYR A 41 9.52 -1.94 23.43
C TYR A 41 10.11 -3.24 22.86
N HIS A 42 11.27 -3.17 22.19
CA HIS A 42 11.97 -4.35 21.68
C HIS A 42 12.39 -5.35 22.76
N GLU A 43 12.69 -4.87 23.98
CA GLU A 43 13.06 -5.74 25.09
C GLU A 43 11.88 -6.50 25.70
N THR A 44 10.65 -5.99 25.53
CA THR A 44 9.44 -6.51 26.20
C THR A 44 8.44 -7.19 25.27
N THR A 45 8.59 -7.04 23.95
CA THR A 45 7.63 -7.51 22.96
C THR A 45 8.31 -8.44 21.95
N PRO A 46 7.62 -9.51 21.48
CA PRO A 46 8.14 -10.37 20.41
C PRO A 46 8.55 -9.57 19.16
N GLU A 47 9.63 -9.97 18.52
CA GLU A 47 10.30 -9.25 17.41
C GLU A 47 9.41 -8.97 16.17
N GLU A 48 8.20 -9.52 16.11
CA GLU A 48 7.29 -9.41 14.95
C GLU A 48 5.98 -8.68 15.25
N GLU A 49 5.75 -8.21 16.47
CA GLU A 49 4.52 -7.50 16.80
C GLU A 49 4.58 -6.04 16.41
N GLU A 50 3.58 -5.60 15.62
CA GLU A 50 3.38 -4.19 15.31
C GLU A 50 2.73 -3.45 16.48
N LEU A 51 3.12 -2.18 16.69
CA LEU A 51 2.56 -1.29 17.68
C LEU A 51 1.88 -0.09 17.01
N ARG A 52 0.67 0.26 17.45
CA ARG A 52 0.09 1.57 17.15
C ARG A 52 0.77 2.63 18.01
N VAL A 53 1.25 3.68 17.37
CA VAL A 53 1.85 4.83 18.04
C VAL A 53 0.79 5.92 18.18
N GLU A 54 0.57 6.40 19.39
CA GLU A 54 -0.33 7.52 19.63
C GLU A 54 0.26 8.82 19.04
N ILE A 55 -0.60 9.61 18.43
CA ILE A 55 -0.19 10.85 17.73
C ILE A 55 0.41 11.84 18.72
N ASP A 56 -0.16 11.93 19.92
CA ASP A 56 0.33 12.82 20.98
C ASP A 56 1.73 12.42 21.47
N ASP A 57 2.00 11.11 21.58
CA ASP A 57 3.35 10.62 21.89
C ASP A 57 4.34 10.99 20.78
N PHE A 58 3.95 10.80 19.53
CA PHE A 58 4.78 11.11 18.36
C PHE A 58 5.09 12.61 18.27
N THR A 59 4.07 13.45 18.35
CA THR A 59 4.23 14.91 18.29
C THR A 59 4.91 15.48 19.55
N GLY A 60 4.62 14.92 20.72
CA GLY A 60 5.26 15.32 21.97
C GLY A 60 6.78 15.13 21.96
N LEU A 61 7.26 13.99 21.46
CA LEU A 61 8.70 13.74 21.29
C LEU A 61 9.34 14.72 20.30
N LEU A 62 8.63 15.06 19.23
CA LEU A 62 9.12 16.04 18.26
C LEU A 62 9.20 17.45 18.84
N HIS A 63 8.17 17.90 19.56
CA HIS A 63 8.21 19.19 20.28
C HIS A 63 9.34 19.26 21.28
N THR A 64 9.57 18.17 22.04
CA THR A 64 10.71 18.08 22.97
C THR A 64 12.05 18.21 22.23
N ALA A 65 12.18 17.60 21.04
CA ALA A 65 13.39 17.74 20.24
C ALA A 65 13.59 19.19 19.72
N CYS A 66 12.51 19.86 19.32
CA CYS A 66 12.54 21.26 18.94
C CYS A 66 12.98 22.15 20.10
N ASP A 67 12.35 21.99 21.27
CA ASP A 67 12.66 22.79 22.46
C ASP A 67 14.13 22.60 22.90
N GLU A 68 14.66 21.37 22.79
CA GLU A 68 16.05 21.06 23.12
C GLU A 68 17.04 21.75 22.17
N VAL A 69 16.80 21.70 20.88
CA VAL A 69 17.65 22.35 19.87
C VAL A 69 17.54 23.88 19.95
N GLU A 70 16.37 24.42 20.19
CA GLU A 70 16.16 25.86 20.37
C GLU A 70 16.83 26.36 21.65
N GLY A 71 16.80 25.60 22.74
CA GLY A 71 17.53 25.91 23.97
C GLY A 71 19.04 26.02 23.74
N LEU A 72 19.60 25.11 22.93
CA LEU A 72 21.03 25.13 22.58
C LEU A 72 21.37 26.29 21.64
N THR A 73 20.54 26.58 20.64
CA THR A 73 20.76 27.69 19.70
C THR A 73 20.44 29.05 20.31
N GLY A 74 19.46 29.14 21.23
CA GLY A 74 19.10 30.35 21.96
C GLY A 74 20.21 30.84 22.84
N GLN A 75 20.98 29.97 23.49
CA GLN A 75 22.19 30.32 24.25
C GLN A 75 23.28 30.89 23.31
N MET A 76 23.37 30.46 22.06
CA MET A 76 24.32 31.03 21.11
C MET A 76 23.82 32.37 20.49
N ARG A 77 22.52 32.58 20.36
CA ARG A 77 21.94 33.84 19.78
C ARG A 77 21.98 35.01 20.74
N ILE A 78 21.83 34.78 22.04
CA ILE A 78 21.94 35.84 23.08
C ILE A 78 23.33 36.47 23.10
N SER A 79 24.35 35.80 22.59
CA SER A 79 25.71 36.29 22.54
C SER A 79 26.04 37.16 21.33
N THR A 80 25.17 37.18 20.28
CA THR A 80 25.51 37.86 18.99
C THR A 80 24.55 38.94 18.51
N THR A 81 23.26 38.95 18.88
CA THR A 81 22.33 40.01 18.45
C THR A 81 21.16 40.14 19.44
N GLY A 82 21.11 41.24 20.18
CA GLY A 82 20.11 41.48 21.22
C GLY A 82 18.64 41.70 20.78
N GLU A 83 18.16 41.01 19.77
CA GLU A 83 16.76 41.06 19.31
C GLU A 83 16.03 39.75 19.60
N THR A 84 15.03 39.82 20.47
CA THR A 84 14.06 38.73 20.77
C THR A 84 13.10 38.56 19.60
N THR A 85 13.33 37.58 18.77
CA THR A 85 12.32 37.12 17.81
C THR A 85 11.29 36.27 18.56
N GLN A 86 10.00 36.64 18.47
CA GLN A 86 8.90 35.82 18.98
C GLN A 86 8.92 34.45 18.30
N HIS A 87 8.95 33.38 19.09
CA HIS A 87 8.86 32.02 18.58
C HIS A 87 7.47 31.75 18.00
N PRO A 88 7.34 31.09 16.82
CA PRO A 88 6.06 30.67 16.29
C PRO A 88 5.34 29.73 17.25
N ALA A 89 4.01 29.71 17.21
CA ALA A 89 3.20 28.80 18.00
C ALA A 89 3.62 27.33 17.75
N LYS A 90 3.45 26.45 18.74
CA LYS A 90 3.90 25.02 18.65
C LYS A 90 3.36 24.31 17.40
N GLU A 91 2.13 24.64 16.97
CA GLU A 91 1.51 24.09 15.78
C GLU A 91 2.21 24.51 14.47
N ASP A 92 2.79 25.71 14.44
CA ASP A 92 3.48 26.22 13.24
C ASP A 92 4.87 25.62 13.06
N ARG A 93 5.48 25.08 14.11
CA ARG A 93 6.83 24.47 14.08
C ARG A 93 6.89 23.25 13.17
N LEU A 94 5.86 22.38 13.20
CA LEU A 94 5.77 21.21 12.34
C LEU A 94 5.71 21.61 10.86
N ALA A 95 4.89 22.60 10.55
CA ALA A 95 4.76 23.14 9.19
C ALA A 95 6.06 23.81 8.73
N GLN A 96 6.70 24.57 9.60
CA GLN A 96 7.98 25.24 9.31
C GLN A 96 9.10 24.22 9.08
N LEU A 97 9.19 23.17 9.92
CA LEU A 97 10.17 22.12 9.77
C LEU A 97 9.97 21.35 8.46
N ALA A 98 8.73 20.95 8.16
CA ALA A 98 8.39 20.28 6.90
C ALA A 98 8.74 21.16 5.68
N SER A 99 8.34 22.42 5.71
CA SER A 99 8.62 23.38 4.63
C SER A 99 10.12 23.55 4.39
N THR A 100 10.91 23.63 5.47
CA THR A 100 12.37 23.75 5.37
C THR A 100 13.01 22.49 4.79
N LEU A 101 12.53 21.30 5.17
CA LEU A 101 13.04 20.03 4.63
C LEU A 101 12.76 19.89 3.13
N PHE A 102 11.67 20.44 2.61
CA PHE A 102 11.38 20.47 1.17
C PHE A 102 12.30 21.38 0.36
N THR A 103 13.01 22.32 0.99
CA THR A 103 14.00 23.17 0.29
C THR A 103 15.33 22.47 0.04
N VAL A 104 15.56 21.31 0.65
CA VAL A 104 16.80 20.54 0.47
C VAL A 104 16.82 19.92 -0.92
N GLN A 105 17.80 20.30 -1.72
CA GLN A 105 18.07 19.72 -3.04
C GLN A 105 19.34 18.85 -2.94
N VAL A 106 19.27 17.66 -3.51
CA VAL A 106 20.44 16.78 -3.68
C VAL A 106 20.84 16.88 -5.13
N GLU A 107 22.11 17.26 -5.41
CA GLU A 107 22.67 17.15 -6.75
C GLU A 107 22.75 15.66 -7.10
N ALA A 108 22.12 15.25 -8.19
CA ALA A 108 22.20 13.87 -8.68
C ALA A 108 23.62 13.63 -9.20
N GLU A 109 24.34 12.69 -8.59
CA GLU A 109 25.71 12.32 -9.02
C GLU A 109 25.73 11.35 -10.21
N SER A 110 24.59 10.86 -10.70
CA SER A 110 24.52 9.95 -11.85
C SER A 110 23.13 9.88 -12.49
N ASP A 111 23.06 9.38 -13.72
CA ASP A 111 21.87 9.16 -14.56
C ASP A 111 20.88 8.07 -14.04
N GLU A 112 21.01 7.63 -12.80
CA GLU A 112 20.02 6.75 -12.17
C GLU A 112 18.81 7.58 -11.71
N GLU A 113 17.62 7.03 -11.92
CA GLU A 113 16.31 7.60 -11.55
C GLU A 113 16.41 8.37 -10.22
N THR A 114 16.16 9.68 -10.27
CA THR A 114 16.26 10.58 -9.12
C THR A 114 15.29 10.12 -8.03
N SER A 115 15.78 9.33 -7.08
CA SER A 115 15.01 8.96 -5.91
C SER A 115 14.74 10.22 -5.08
N GLU A 116 13.52 10.35 -4.58
CA GLU A 116 13.14 11.47 -3.72
C GLU A 116 14.09 11.60 -2.52
N PRO A 117 14.64 12.79 -2.23
CA PRO A 117 15.55 12.99 -1.11
C PRO A 117 14.92 12.55 0.23
N ASP A 118 15.71 11.91 1.10
CA ASP A 118 15.23 11.49 2.42
C ASP A 118 14.67 12.65 3.26
N ALA A 119 15.21 13.86 3.10
CA ALA A 119 14.67 15.08 3.71
C ALA A 119 13.22 15.34 3.32
N HIS A 120 12.87 15.16 2.04
CA HIS A 120 11.50 15.33 1.55
C HIS A 120 10.58 14.26 2.12
N ARG A 121 11.03 13.01 2.21
CA ARG A 121 10.26 11.91 2.84
C ARG A 121 9.91 12.21 4.29
N VAL A 122 10.86 12.75 5.07
CA VAL A 122 10.61 13.22 6.43
C VAL A 122 9.66 14.43 6.41
N GLY A 123 9.86 15.37 5.51
CA GLY A 123 8.97 16.53 5.31
C GLY A 123 7.52 16.11 5.05
N HIS A 124 7.27 15.12 4.20
CA HIS A 124 5.94 14.56 3.94
C HIS A 124 5.30 13.93 5.18
N ILE A 125 6.08 13.24 6.02
CA ILE A 125 5.60 12.68 7.27
C ILE A 125 5.12 13.80 8.21
N LEU A 126 5.95 14.82 8.42
CA LEU A 126 5.62 15.95 9.30
C LEU A 126 4.43 16.76 8.79
N GLN A 127 4.36 17.00 7.48
CA GLN A 127 3.22 17.65 6.85
C GLN A 127 1.93 16.84 7.03
N SER A 128 1.99 15.52 6.93
CA SER A 128 0.85 14.65 7.15
C SER A 128 0.35 14.70 8.60
N VAL A 129 1.28 14.72 9.57
CA VAL A 129 0.93 14.90 10.99
C VAL A 129 0.32 16.27 11.23
N HIS A 130 0.91 17.33 10.70
CA HIS A 130 0.36 18.68 10.84
C HIS A 130 -1.06 18.79 10.27
N ARG A 131 -1.29 18.20 9.10
CA ARG A 131 -2.57 18.29 8.38
C ARG A 131 -3.66 17.39 8.97
N PHE A 132 -3.31 16.18 9.41
CA PHE A 132 -4.26 15.14 9.76
C PHE A 132 -4.16 14.65 11.22
N GLY A 133 -3.21 15.15 12.01
CA GLY A 133 -2.96 14.71 13.38
C GLY A 133 -4.13 14.96 14.34
N GLN A 134 -4.99 15.92 14.03
CA GLN A 134 -6.21 16.19 14.81
C GLN A 134 -7.39 15.28 14.42
N THR A 135 -7.20 14.37 13.46
CA THR A 135 -8.24 13.46 13.00
C THR A 135 -7.98 12.03 13.46
N THR A 136 -9.03 11.27 13.75
CA THR A 136 -8.93 9.82 14.04
C THR A 136 -8.52 9.00 12.81
N ALA A 137 -8.44 9.65 11.64
CA ALA A 137 -8.08 9.03 10.37
C ALA A 137 -6.57 8.81 10.18
N LEU A 138 -5.70 9.45 10.98
CA LEU A 138 -4.27 9.20 10.91
C LEU A 138 -3.89 8.04 11.83
N CYS A 139 -3.21 7.04 11.29
CA CYS A 139 -2.70 5.89 12.03
C CYS A 139 -1.20 5.77 11.83
N ILE A 140 -0.44 5.78 12.92
CA ILE A 140 1.00 5.57 12.93
C ILE A 140 1.27 4.16 13.45
N VAL A 141 2.02 3.37 12.69
CA VAL A 141 2.40 2.00 13.04
C VAL A 141 3.91 1.91 13.15
N PHE A 142 4.38 1.42 14.28
CA PHE A 142 5.76 1.01 14.45
C PHE A 142 5.87 -0.50 14.19
N SER A 143 6.77 -0.87 13.28
CA SER A 143 7.09 -2.27 12.99
C SER A 143 8.55 -2.53 13.38
N PRO A 144 8.84 -3.41 14.36
CA PRO A 144 10.20 -3.79 14.70
C PRO A 144 10.85 -4.55 13.53
N LYS A 145 12.09 -4.24 13.23
CA LYS A 145 12.87 -4.93 12.19
C LYS A 145 14.31 -5.14 12.70
N GLY A 146 14.52 -6.22 13.44
CA GLY A 146 15.78 -6.47 14.10
C GLY A 146 16.13 -5.34 15.09
N ARG A 147 17.33 -4.74 14.96
CA ARG A 147 17.74 -3.56 15.75
C ARG A 147 17.19 -2.24 15.19
N GLU A 148 16.57 -2.26 14.03
CA GLU A 148 15.98 -1.10 13.38
C GLU A 148 14.46 -1.17 13.46
N GLY A 149 13.81 -0.06 13.74
CA GLY A 149 12.36 0.06 13.69
C GLY A 149 11.93 0.84 12.45
N LYS A 150 10.75 0.51 11.92
CA LYS A 150 10.11 1.27 10.85
C LYS A 150 8.84 1.92 11.37
N LEU A 151 8.75 3.24 11.24
CA LEU A 151 7.50 3.98 11.42
C LEU A 151 6.81 4.17 10.07
N THR A 152 5.54 3.81 10.00
CA THR A 152 4.73 3.98 8.80
C THR A 152 3.46 4.76 9.16
N MET A 153 3.14 5.78 8.39
CA MET A 153 1.91 6.54 8.52
C MET A 153 0.89 6.10 7.49
N HIS A 154 -0.34 5.95 7.93
CA HIS A 154 -1.47 5.57 7.09
C HIS A 154 -2.61 6.55 7.31
N LEU A 155 -3.08 7.17 6.24
CA LEU A 155 -4.33 7.90 6.24
C LEU A 155 -5.47 6.93 5.95
N LEU A 156 -6.30 6.69 6.95
CA LEU A 156 -7.39 5.71 6.90
C LEU A 156 -8.60 6.19 6.09
N ASP A 157 -8.65 7.48 5.79
CA ASP A 157 -9.74 8.13 5.07
C ASP A 157 -9.26 8.81 3.78
N PRO A 158 -9.44 8.16 2.62
CA PRO A 158 -9.11 8.78 1.35
C PRO A 158 -9.98 10.00 1.04
N GLY A 159 -11.18 10.10 1.63
CA GLY A 159 -12.09 11.22 1.45
C GLY A 159 -11.52 12.56 1.93
N LEU A 160 -10.61 12.56 2.92
CA LEU A 160 -9.94 13.78 3.39
C LEU A 160 -9.05 14.43 2.32
N VAL A 161 -8.55 13.62 1.38
CA VAL A 161 -7.70 14.10 0.27
C VAL A 161 -8.53 14.31 -0.99
N SER A 162 -9.45 13.41 -1.29
CA SER A 162 -10.21 13.43 -2.54
C SER A 162 -11.33 14.48 -2.55
N LYS A 163 -11.99 14.72 -1.40
CA LYS A 163 -13.09 15.69 -1.31
C LYS A 163 -12.75 17.08 -1.86
N PRO A 164 -11.65 17.74 -1.44
CA PRO A 164 -11.31 19.07 -1.98
C PRO A 164 -11.06 19.05 -3.49
N VAL A 165 -10.53 17.94 -4.03
CA VAL A 165 -10.28 17.80 -5.47
C VAL A 165 -11.62 17.78 -6.24
N PHE A 166 -12.61 16.99 -5.76
CA PHE A 166 -13.91 16.94 -6.40
C PHE A 166 -14.70 18.23 -6.26
N GLU A 167 -14.61 18.92 -5.13
CA GLU A 167 -15.28 20.20 -4.90
C GLU A 167 -14.74 21.32 -5.79
N GLN A 168 -13.46 21.28 -6.17
CA GLN A 168 -12.81 22.26 -7.05
C GLN A 168 -12.88 21.88 -8.53
N SER A 169 -13.29 20.65 -8.85
CA SER A 169 -13.37 20.17 -10.24
C SER A 169 -14.69 20.60 -10.89
N GLY A 170 -14.62 21.09 -12.12
CA GLY A 170 -15.82 21.39 -12.92
C GLY A 170 -16.63 20.17 -13.34
N GLY A 171 -16.02 18.98 -13.31
CA GLY A 171 -16.63 17.68 -13.55
C GLY A 171 -15.62 16.56 -13.40
N SER A 172 -16.06 15.39 -12.94
CA SER A 172 -15.20 14.23 -12.70
C SER A 172 -15.91 12.95 -13.13
N LEU A 173 -15.17 12.05 -13.76
CA LEU A 173 -15.64 10.72 -14.15
C LEU A 173 -14.71 9.66 -13.54
N LEU A 174 -15.29 8.79 -12.71
CA LEU A 174 -14.61 7.63 -12.15
C LEU A 174 -15.18 6.37 -12.78
N MET A 175 -14.34 5.53 -13.34
CA MET A 175 -14.80 4.28 -13.96
C MET A 175 -13.79 3.16 -13.77
N SER A 176 -14.31 1.96 -13.50
CA SER A 176 -13.52 0.73 -13.44
C SER A 176 -14.44 -0.49 -13.52
N GLY A 177 -13.94 -1.61 -14.01
CA GLY A 177 -14.64 -2.89 -13.95
C GLY A 177 -14.87 -3.41 -12.53
N THR A 178 -14.11 -2.93 -11.55
CA THR A 178 -14.19 -3.32 -10.13
C THR A 178 -14.66 -2.19 -9.21
N LEU A 179 -15.11 -1.06 -9.76
CA LEU A 179 -15.70 0.05 -8.99
C LEU A 179 -17.14 -0.29 -8.58
N TYR A 180 -17.31 -1.41 -7.87
CA TYR A 180 -18.61 -1.92 -7.50
C TYR A 180 -18.63 -2.34 -6.01
N PRO A 181 -19.67 -2.00 -5.22
CA PRO A 181 -20.79 -1.13 -5.60
C PRO A 181 -20.34 0.35 -5.67
N PRO A 182 -20.80 1.12 -6.66
CA PRO A 182 -20.31 2.50 -6.86
C PRO A 182 -20.63 3.44 -5.70
N GLU A 183 -21.72 3.20 -4.96
CA GLU A 183 -22.09 3.96 -3.77
C GLU A 183 -21.05 3.85 -2.66
N MET A 184 -20.39 2.70 -2.52
CA MET A 184 -19.30 2.51 -1.56
C MET A 184 -18.14 3.47 -1.86
N TYR A 185 -17.75 3.57 -3.11
CA TYR A 185 -16.68 4.47 -3.53
C TYR A 185 -17.07 5.94 -3.41
N ALA A 186 -18.34 6.28 -3.68
CA ALA A 186 -18.85 7.62 -3.43
C ALA A 186 -18.71 8.00 -1.94
N HIS A 187 -19.03 7.09 -1.02
CA HIS A 187 -18.87 7.30 0.41
C HIS A 187 -17.39 7.37 0.83
N LEU A 188 -16.55 6.43 0.38
CA LEU A 188 -15.14 6.38 0.74
C LEU A 188 -14.38 7.62 0.27
N LEU A 189 -14.66 8.08 -0.95
CA LEU A 189 -14.00 9.24 -1.55
C LEU A 189 -14.66 10.58 -1.18
N ALA A 190 -15.71 10.55 -0.35
CA ALA A 190 -16.48 11.71 0.08
C ALA A 190 -16.97 12.57 -1.11
N LEU A 191 -17.51 11.92 -2.15
CA LEU A 191 -18.09 12.63 -3.29
C LEU A 191 -19.30 13.47 -2.87
N PRO A 192 -19.50 14.66 -3.49
CA PRO A 192 -20.65 15.52 -3.18
C PRO A 192 -21.97 14.81 -3.48
N ALA A 193 -22.76 14.50 -2.45
CA ALA A 193 -23.97 13.68 -2.57
C ALA A 193 -25.00 14.24 -3.58
N ASN A 194 -25.14 15.57 -3.61
CA ASN A 194 -26.14 16.24 -4.46
C ASN A 194 -25.75 16.30 -5.95
N ASN A 195 -24.45 16.10 -6.26
CA ASN A 195 -23.90 16.24 -7.62
C ASN A 195 -23.27 14.94 -8.13
N THR A 196 -23.47 13.82 -7.43
CA THR A 196 -22.90 12.52 -7.81
C THR A 196 -23.99 11.61 -8.35
N THR A 197 -23.77 11.08 -9.55
CA THR A 197 -24.60 10.02 -10.14
C THR A 197 -23.79 8.74 -10.23
N THR A 198 -24.31 7.67 -9.63
CA THR A 198 -23.71 6.33 -9.73
C THR A 198 -24.44 5.49 -10.75
N LYS A 199 -23.69 4.73 -11.56
CA LYS A 199 -24.26 3.85 -12.56
C LYS A 199 -23.44 2.58 -12.72
N ALA A 200 -24.11 1.43 -12.67
CA ALA A 200 -23.53 0.14 -12.99
C ALA A 200 -24.01 -0.30 -14.38
N TYR A 201 -23.08 -0.75 -15.20
CA TYR A 201 -23.39 -1.29 -16.51
C TYR A 201 -23.30 -2.82 -16.49
N PRO A 202 -24.19 -3.53 -17.23
CA PRO A 202 -24.06 -4.96 -17.39
C PRO A 202 -22.76 -5.30 -18.13
N SER A 203 -22.18 -6.46 -17.83
CA SER A 203 -21.01 -6.94 -18.57
C SER A 203 -21.34 -7.17 -20.06
N PRO A 204 -20.52 -6.66 -21.00
CA PRO A 204 -20.68 -6.93 -22.42
C PRO A 204 -20.38 -8.39 -22.80
N PHE A 205 -19.70 -9.12 -21.91
CA PHE A 205 -19.32 -10.52 -22.15
C PHE A 205 -20.46 -11.47 -21.81
N ALA A 206 -20.81 -12.35 -22.74
CA ALA A 206 -21.91 -13.29 -22.57
C ALA A 206 -21.64 -14.27 -21.41
N ALA A 207 -22.61 -14.40 -20.48
CA ALA A 207 -22.46 -15.25 -19.30
C ALA A 207 -22.14 -16.73 -19.63
N LYS A 208 -22.70 -17.25 -20.72
CA LYS A 208 -22.46 -18.63 -21.19
C LYS A 208 -21.01 -18.91 -21.62
N ARG A 209 -20.24 -17.86 -21.96
CA ARG A 209 -18.82 -17.98 -22.37
C ARG A 209 -17.85 -17.86 -21.19
N ARG A 210 -18.35 -17.55 -20.01
CA ARG A 210 -17.57 -17.40 -18.77
C ARG A 210 -18.22 -18.19 -17.64
N PRO A 211 -18.27 -19.52 -17.74
CA PRO A 211 -18.85 -20.36 -16.70
C PRO A 211 -18.07 -20.22 -15.40
N VAL A 212 -18.77 -20.12 -14.29
CA VAL A 212 -18.20 -20.09 -12.93
C VAL A 212 -18.61 -21.38 -12.24
N VAL A 213 -17.61 -22.16 -11.80
CA VAL A 213 -17.82 -23.40 -11.07
C VAL A 213 -17.31 -23.24 -9.65
N VAL A 214 -18.11 -23.62 -8.67
CA VAL A 214 -17.75 -23.52 -7.25
C VAL A 214 -17.51 -24.91 -6.67
N GLY A 215 -16.27 -25.13 -6.19
CA GLY A 215 -15.91 -26.33 -5.43
C GLY A 215 -16.43 -26.23 -3.99
N SER A 216 -17.47 -27.02 -3.66
CA SER A 216 -18.14 -26.96 -2.34
C SER A 216 -17.52 -27.87 -1.28
N ASN A 217 -16.64 -28.80 -1.67
CA ASN A 217 -16.01 -29.82 -0.79
C ASN A 217 -14.59 -29.46 -0.36
N VAL A 218 -14.20 -28.19 -0.53
CA VAL A 218 -12.89 -27.64 -0.16
C VAL A 218 -13.05 -26.37 0.67
N THR A 219 -12.05 -26.05 1.46
CA THR A 219 -12.05 -24.84 2.30
C THR A 219 -10.64 -24.26 2.46
N THR A 220 -10.55 -22.95 2.71
CA THR A 220 -9.31 -22.28 3.10
C THR A 220 -9.31 -21.85 4.55
N LYS A 221 -10.36 -22.22 5.31
CA LYS A 221 -10.49 -21.91 6.73
C LYS A 221 -9.35 -22.54 7.53
N TYR A 222 -8.68 -21.75 8.35
CA TYR A 222 -7.46 -22.14 9.05
C TYR A 222 -7.64 -23.43 9.86
N THR A 223 -8.74 -23.56 10.59
CA THR A 223 -9.05 -24.72 11.44
C THR A 223 -9.35 -26.02 10.69
N GLU A 224 -9.58 -25.93 9.38
CA GLU A 224 -9.95 -27.07 8.52
C GLU A 224 -8.89 -27.36 7.46
N ARG A 225 -7.71 -26.72 7.56
CA ARG A 225 -6.56 -27.00 6.69
C ARG A 225 -5.96 -28.36 7.01
N GLY A 226 -5.41 -29.01 5.99
CA GLY A 226 -4.70 -30.28 6.13
C GLY A 226 -4.54 -31.02 4.81
N ALA A 227 -3.70 -32.04 4.78
CA ALA A 227 -3.31 -32.76 3.57
C ALA A 227 -4.49 -33.25 2.73
N SER A 228 -5.55 -33.75 3.37
CA SER A 228 -6.75 -34.22 2.65
C SER A 228 -7.48 -33.11 1.93
N ASN A 229 -7.59 -31.92 2.55
CA ASN A 229 -8.20 -30.73 1.92
C ASN A 229 -7.32 -30.20 0.78
N THR A 230 -6.01 -30.13 0.99
CA THR A 230 -5.04 -29.72 -0.04
C THR A 230 -5.10 -30.67 -1.23
N GLN A 231 -5.23 -31.96 -1.02
CA GLN A 231 -5.39 -32.95 -2.09
C GLN A 231 -6.70 -32.74 -2.86
N ARG A 232 -7.81 -32.41 -2.19
CA ARG A 232 -9.08 -32.09 -2.88
C ARG A 232 -8.95 -30.82 -3.73
N ILE A 233 -8.26 -29.79 -3.23
CA ILE A 233 -7.95 -28.58 -4.01
C ILE A 233 -7.13 -28.93 -5.26
N ARG A 234 -6.08 -29.74 -5.11
CA ARG A 234 -5.26 -30.24 -6.23
C ARG A 234 -6.09 -30.99 -7.27
N ASN A 235 -7.04 -31.81 -6.81
CA ASN A 235 -7.94 -32.56 -7.71
C ASN A 235 -8.86 -31.62 -8.52
N HIS A 236 -9.37 -30.56 -7.91
CA HIS A 236 -10.14 -29.53 -8.65
C HIS A 236 -9.28 -28.79 -9.69
N ILE A 237 -8.03 -28.45 -9.33
CA ILE A 237 -7.08 -27.83 -10.26
C ILE A 237 -6.80 -28.79 -11.42
N GLN A 238 -6.54 -30.09 -11.14
CA GLN A 238 -6.32 -31.10 -12.17
C GLN A 238 -7.53 -31.24 -13.09
N GLY A 239 -8.75 -31.30 -12.54
CA GLY A 239 -9.97 -31.39 -13.33
C GLY A 239 -10.14 -30.20 -14.28
N LEU A 240 -9.77 -28.98 -13.84
CA LEU A 240 -9.80 -27.81 -14.73
C LEU A 240 -8.69 -27.87 -15.78
N LEU A 241 -7.49 -28.33 -15.43
CA LEU A 241 -6.39 -28.55 -16.38
C LEU A 241 -6.78 -29.55 -17.47
N ASP A 242 -7.48 -30.64 -17.09
CA ASP A 242 -7.93 -31.66 -18.04
C ASP A 242 -9.00 -31.10 -18.99
N ALA A 243 -9.88 -30.22 -18.50
CA ALA A 243 -10.96 -29.63 -19.27
C ALA A 243 -10.52 -28.39 -20.10
N SER A 244 -9.44 -27.73 -19.71
CA SER A 244 -8.97 -26.52 -20.38
C SER A 244 -8.13 -26.84 -21.62
N PRO A 245 -8.32 -26.13 -22.76
CA PRO A 245 -7.51 -26.36 -23.96
C PRO A 245 -6.08 -25.83 -23.85
N GLY A 246 -5.79 -24.85 -22.98
CA GLY A 246 -4.48 -24.21 -22.85
C GLY A 246 -4.13 -23.85 -21.41
N ASN A 247 -3.48 -22.69 -21.23
CA ASN A 247 -2.89 -22.30 -19.97
C ASN A 247 -3.93 -21.98 -18.89
N VAL A 248 -3.63 -22.37 -17.67
CA VAL A 248 -4.48 -22.15 -16.49
C VAL A 248 -3.70 -21.34 -15.45
N ALA A 249 -4.34 -20.34 -14.84
CA ALA A 249 -3.80 -19.65 -13.67
C ALA A 249 -4.52 -20.07 -12.40
N ILE A 250 -3.79 -20.15 -11.30
CA ILE A 250 -4.35 -20.31 -9.95
C ILE A 250 -3.92 -19.13 -9.08
N PHE A 251 -4.84 -18.61 -8.28
CA PHE A 251 -4.54 -17.56 -7.31
C PHE A 251 -4.96 -17.98 -5.91
N ALA A 252 -4.01 -17.94 -4.99
CA ALA A 252 -4.19 -18.32 -3.58
C ALA A 252 -4.20 -17.07 -2.66
N PRO A 253 -4.76 -17.14 -1.44
CA PRO A 253 -4.78 -16.04 -0.50
C PRO A 253 -3.40 -15.64 0.04
N SER A 254 -2.42 -16.52 0.00
CA SER A 254 -1.07 -16.29 0.51
C SER A 254 -0.04 -17.19 -0.16
N TYR A 255 1.22 -16.76 -0.15
CA TYR A 255 2.34 -17.55 -0.64
C TYR A 255 2.51 -18.88 0.12
N ALA A 256 2.21 -18.91 1.43
CA ALA A 256 2.25 -20.14 2.22
C ALA A 256 1.24 -21.16 1.70
N MET A 257 0.00 -20.77 1.46
CA MET A 257 -1.03 -21.64 0.88
C MET A 257 -0.71 -22.01 -0.57
N LEU A 258 -0.20 -21.09 -1.36
CA LEU A 258 0.24 -21.38 -2.72
C LEU A 258 1.31 -22.46 -2.72
N ASN A 259 2.32 -22.33 -1.85
CA ASN A 259 3.37 -23.33 -1.70
C ASN A 259 2.81 -24.70 -1.29
N GLU A 260 1.91 -24.75 -0.31
CA GLU A 260 1.26 -25.99 0.11
C GLU A 260 0.54 -26.69 -1.05
N ILE A 261 -0.05 -25.94 -1.98
CA ILE A 261 -0.78 -26.47 -3.13
C ILE A 261 0.14 -26.95 -4.24
N VAL A 262 1.19 -26.18 -4.57
CA VAL A 262 2.02 -26.45 -5.76
C VAL A 262 3.32 -27.17 -5.46
N LEU A 263 3.85 -27.09 -4.23
CA LEU A 263 5.08 -27.77 -3.87
C LEU A 263 4.82 -29.31 -3.88
N ASP A 264 5.72 -30.04 -4.49
CA ASP A 264 5.65 -31.50 -4.64
C ASP A 264 4.36 -32.02 -5.31
N ALA A 265 3.59 -31.13 -5.96
CA ALA A 265 2.42 -31.50 -6.73
C ALA A 265 2.81 -31.91 -8.16
N ASN A 266 2.33 -33.08 -8.60
CA ASN A 266 2.50 -33.53 -9.96
C ASN A 266 1.19 -33.33 -10.74
N PHE A 267 1.06 -32.17 -11.42
CA PHE A 267 -0.07 -31.89 -12.28
C PHE A 267 0.14 -32.52 -13.67
N LYS A 268 -0.77 -33.42 -14.07
CA LYS A 268 -0.67 -34.10 -15.36
C LYS A 268 -1.05 -33.17 -16.52
N GLY A 269 -0.45 -33.41 -17.68
CA GLY A 269 -0.76 -32.64 -18.89
C GLY A 269 -0.19 -31.20 -18.91
N VAL A 270 0.61 -30.83 -17.92
CA VAL A 270 1.24 -29.52 -17.81
C VAL A 270 2.72 -29.66 -18.11
N ARG A 271 3.26 -28.84 -19.02
CA ARG A 271 4.70 -28.81 -19.30
C ARG A 271 5.50 -28.17 -18.16
N GLN A 272 4.91 -27.20 -17.49
CA GLN A 272 5.56 -26.46 -16.43
C GLN A 272 4.56 -25.83 -15.47
N VAL A 273 4.93 -25.78 -14.20
CA VAL A 273 4.33 -24.91 -13.18
C VAL A 273 5.22 -23.68 -13.01
N VAL A 274 4.70 -22.49 -13.29
CA VAL A 274 5.37 -21.21 -13.10
C VAL A 274 4.80 -20.56 -11.86
N LYS A 275 5.59 -20.53 -10.78
CA LYS A 275 5.17 -19.93 -9.52
C LYS A 275 5.69 -18.50 -9.42
N GLU A 276 4.81 -17.58 -8.98
CA GLU A 276 5.12 -16.17 -8.77
C GLU A 276 6.26 -16.00 -7.75
N ASP A 277 7.24 -15.16 -8.11
CA ASP A 277 8.28 -14.67 -7.23
C ASP A 277 8.02 -13.21 -6.85
N ARG A 278 8.29 -12.87 -5.60
CA ARG A 278 8.12 -11.50 -5.08
C ARG A 278 9.07 -10.50 -5.72
N ASP A 279 10.23 -10.96 -6.15
CA ASP A 279 11.31 -10.13 -6.66
C ASP A 279 11.25 -9.93 -8.18
N TRP A 280 10.24 -10.50 -8.87
CA TRP A 280 10.10 -10.31 -10.32
C TRP A 280 9.95 -8.84 -10.69
N THR A 281 10.66 -8.44 -11.74
CA THR A 281 10.55 -7.11 -12.36
C THR A 281 9.42 -7.07 -13.38
N LYS A 282 9.12 -5.90 -13.93
CA LYS A 282 8.15 -5.75 -15.03
C LYS A 282 8.59 -6.57 -16.25
N ASN A 283 9.88 -6.55 -16.58
CA ASN A 283 10.44 -7.32 -17.70
C ASN A 283 10.27 -8.84 -17.52
N ASP A 284 10.35 -9.34 -16.29
CA ASP A 284 10.09 -10.76 -16.01
C ASP A 284 8.63 -11.13 -16.24
N LEU A 285 7.70 -10.23 -15.91
CA LEU A 285 6.27 -10.42 -16.15
C LEU A 285 5.94 -10.43 -17.66
N ASP A 286 6.54 -9.54 -18.44
CA ASP A 286 6.35 -9.51 -19.90
C ASP A 286 6.86 -10.81 -20.54
N LYS A 287 8.02 -11.32 -20.13
CA LYS A 287 8.56 -12.62 -20.57
C LYS A 287 7.64 -13.80 -20.20
N ILE A 288 6.90 -13.70 -19.08
CA ILE A 288 5.94 -14.76 -18.71
C ILE A 288 4.79 -14.81 -19.69
N VAL A 289 4.26 -13.67 -20.12
CA VAL A 289 3.16 -13.62 -21.10
C VAL A 289 3.62 -14.21 -22.44
N ASP A 290 4.79 -13.81 -22.94
CA ASP A 290 5.38 -14.36 -24.14
C ASP A 290 5.53 -15.89 -24.06
N ARG A 291 6.04 -16.38 -22.93
CA ARG A 291 6.19 -17.82 -22.68
C ARG A 291 4.84 -18.58 -22.66
N LEU A 292 3.80 -17.98 -22.07
CA LEU A 292 2.47 -18.57 -22.11
C LEU A 292 1.94 -18.71 -23.53
N LEU A 293 2.14 -17.69 -24.37
CA LEU A 293 1.73 -17.68 -25.76
C LEU A 293 2.52 -18.71 -26.61
N GLU A 294 3.83 -18.77 -26.43
CA GLU A 294 4.70 -19.75 -27.09
C GLU A 294 4.31 -21.18 -26.75
N GLN A 295 4.07 -21.47 -25.44
CA GLN A 295 3.69 -22.80 -25.02
C GLN A 295 2.32 -23.20 -25.55
N LYS A 296 1.37 -22.27 -25.59
CA LYS A 296 0.02 -22.49 -26.17
C LYS A 296 0.13 -22.74 -27.68
N ALA A 297 0.91 -21.97 -28.41
CA ALA A 297 1.17 -22.17 -29.85
C ALA A 297 1.80 -23.53 -30.15
N ALA A 298 2.64 -24.03 -29.25
CA ALA A 298 3.25 -25.36 -29.34
C ALA A 298 2.35 -26.52 -28.86
N GLY A 299 1.06 -26.24 -28.59
CA GLY A 299 0.11 -27.25 -28.07
C GLY A 299 0.39 -27.71 -26.65
N GLY A 300 1.19 -26.96 -25.88
CA GLY A 300 1.49 -27.23 -24.48
C GLY A 300 0.61 -26.43 -23.53
N LYS A 301 0.63 -26.81 -22.25
CA LYS A 301 -0.06 -26.09 -21.16
C LYS A 301 0.91 -25.71 -20.07
N VAL A 302 0.73 -24.50 -19.53
CA VAL A 302 1.42 -24.00 -18.34
C VAL A 302 0.39 -23.80 -17.23
N LEU A 303 0.74 -24.19 -16.02
CA LEU A 303 0.05 -23.81 -14.81
C LEU A 303 0.77 -22.61 -14.19
N LEU A 304 0.13 -21.45 -14.27
CA LEU A 304 0.62 -20.24 -13.63
C LEU A 304 0.08 -20.17 -12.20
N ALA A 305 0.93 -19.95 -11.22
CA ALA A 305 0.57 -20.00 -9.81
C ALA A 305 0.97 -18.69 -9.10
N GLY A 306 -0.01 -17.89 -8.68
CA GLY A 306 0.16 -16.59 -8.05
C GLY A 306 -0.69 -16.39 -6.80
N VAL A 307 -0.60 -15.19 -6.24
CA VAL A 307 -1.32 -14.78 -5.03
C VAL A 307 -2.24 -13.59 -5.38
N PHE A 308 -3.43 -13.55 -4.77
CA PHE A 308 -4.32 -12.41 -4.91
C PHE A 308 -3.64 -11.12 -4.46
N GLY A 309 -3.90 -10.01 -5.16
CA GLY A 309 -3.31 -8.71 -4.86
C GLY A 309 -1.83 -8.58 -5.24
N ALA A 310 -1.21 -9.65 -5.77
CA ALA A 310 0.15 -9.62 -6.28
C ALA A 310 0.20 -9.36 -7.79
N ARG A 311 1.39 -9.24 -8.36
CA ARG A 311 1.58 -8.76 -9.74
C ARG A 311 0.90 -9.63 -10.80
N LEU A 312 0.92 -10.95 -10.66
CA LEU A 312 0.25 -11.86 -11.60
C LEU A 312 -1.27 -11.71 -11.58
N SER A 313 -1.87 -11.43 -10.42
CA SER A 313 -3.31 -11.25 -10.31
C SER A 313 -3.80 -9.85 -10.72
N GLU A 314 -2.95 -8.80 -10.62
CA GLU A 314 -3.38 -7.41 -10.84
C GLU A 314 -2.52 -6.63 -11.83
N GLY A 315 -1.23 -6.96 -12.00
CA GLY A 315 -0.25 -6.18 -12.74
C GLY A 315 0.05 -6.63 -14.19
N VAL A 316 -0.49 -7.76 -14.64
CA VAL A 316 -0.14 -8.36 -15.95
C VAL A 316 -1.30 -8.26 -16.93
N ASP A 317 -1.03 -7.88 -18.16
CA ASP A 317 -1.98 -7.95 -19.27
C ASP A 317 -1.81 -9.27 -20.05
N TYR A 318 -2.72 -10.23 -19.82
CA TYR A 318 -2.74 -11.53 -20.50
C TYR A 318 -3.46 -11.41 -21.85
N HIS A 319 -2.87 -10.67 -22.79
CA HIS A 319 -3.44 -10.47 -24.13
C HIS A 319 -3.44 -11.75 -24.98
N SER A 320 -4.13 -11.70 -26.12
CA SER A 320 -4.11 -12.77 -27.16
C SER A 320 -4.51 -14.16 -26.65
N GLY A 321 -5.38 -14.21 -25.63
CA GLY A 321 -5.81 -15.47 -25.07
C GLY A 321 -4.69 -16.26 -24.37
N ALA A 322 -3.75 -15.59 -23.73
CA ALA A 322 -2.63 -16.24 -23.00
C ALA A 322 -3.11 -17.17 -21.89
N LEU A 323 -4.29 -16.90 -21.30
CA LEU A 323 -4.94 -17.75 -20.28
C LEU A 323 -6.31 -18.22 -20.77
N ASP A 324 -6.63 -19.48 -20.55
CA ASP A 324 -7.92 -20.07 -20.88
C ASP A 324 -8.82 -20.25 -19.67
N ALA A 325 -8.26 -20.42 -18.48
CA ALA A 325 -9.04 -20.57 -17.25
C ALA A 325 -8.28 -20.03 -16.02
N VAL A 326 -9.04 -19.72 -14.97
CA VAL A 326 -8.51 -19.27 -13.68
C VAL A 326 -9.18 -20.02 -12.54
N VAL A 327 -8.39 -20.43 -11.56
CA VAL A 327 -8.86 -20.97 -10.26
C VAL A 327 -8.60 -19.94 -9.17
N CYS A 328 -9.66 -19.46 -8.55
CA CYS A 328 -9.60 -18.63 -7.34
C CYS A 328 -9.74 -19.51 -6.10
N ILE A 329 -8.69 -19.60 -5.29
CA ILE A 329 -8.64 -20.48 -4.12
C ILE A 329 -8.97 -19.69 -2.87
N GLY A 330 -10.19 -19.87 -2.36
CA GLY A 330 -10.66 -19.20 -1.14
C GLY A 330 -10.88 -17.71 -1.29
N ILE A 331 -10.95 -17.03 -0.15
CA ILE A 331 -11.20 -15.58 -0.06
C ILE A 331 -9.93 -14.91 0.46
N PRO A 332 -9.37 -13.89 -0.25
CA PRO A 332 -8.14 -13.21 0.15
C PRO A 332 -8.40 -12.16 1.24
N ASN A 333 -8.80 -12.59 2.42
CA ASN A 333 -8.90 -11.69 3.56
C ASN A 333 -7.50 -11.37 4.08
N SER A 334 -7.23 -10.08 4.30
CA SER A 334 -6.00 -9.65 4.95
C SER A 334 -5.93 -10.20 6.38
N PRO A 335 -4.76 -10.69 6.83
CA PRO A 335 -4.60 -11.11 8.21
C PRO A 335 -4.83 -9.94 9.17
N PRO A 336 -5.27 -10.22 10.42
CA PRO A 336 -5.38 -9.19 11.43
C PRO A 336 -4.02 -8.50 11.66
N SER A 337 -3.98 -7.18 11.57
CA SER A 337 -2.82 -6.34 11.83
C SER A 337 -3.25 -5.10 12.61
N VAL A 338 -2.30 -4.33 13.13
CA VAL A 338 -2.58 -3.04 13.78
C VAL A 338 -3.32 -2.11 12.83
N LEU A 339 -2.86 -2.03 11.57
CA LEU A 339 -3.49 -1.22 10.53
C LEU A 339 -4.92 -1.69 10.22
N SER A 340 -5.15 -3.00 10.02
CA SER A 340 -6.49 -3.51 9.70
C SER A 340 -7.50 -3.29 10.84
N LYS A 341 -7.05 -3.38 12.09
CA LYS A 341 -7.88 -3.05 13.27
C LYS A 341 -8.20 -1.55 13.31
N ALA A 342 -7.21 -0.69 13.11
CA ALA A 342 -7.39 0.77 13.08
C ALA A 342 -8.35 1.20 11.96
N LEU A 343 -8.16 0.67 10.74
CA LEU A 343 -9.04 0.93 9.60
C LEU A 343 -10.50 0.50 9.87
N LYS A 344 -10.68 -0.67 10.46
CA LYS A 344 -12.01 -1.16 10.83
C LYS A 344 -12.66 -0.27 11.88
N SER A 345 -11.94 0.10 12.95
CA SER A 345 -12.46 0.99 13.99
C SER A 345 -12.84 2.35 13.43
N TYR A 346 -11.99 2.94 12.59
CA TYR A 346 -12.29 4.20 11.90
C TYR A 346 -13.55 4.09 11.01
N ALA A 347 -13.65 3.02 10.25
CA ALA A 347 -14.82 2.79 9.39
C ALA A 347 -16.11 2.54 10.20
N GLU A 348 -16.04 1.89 11.38
CA GLU A 348 -17.18 1.71 12.29
C GLU A 348 -17.69 3.05 12.82
N GLU A 349 -16.78 3.95 13.17
CA GLU A 349 -17.12 5.31 13.61
C GLU A 349 -17.77 6.13 12.48
N ARG A 350 -17.20 6.07 11.28
CA ARG A 350 -17.63 6.88 10.14
C ARG A 350 -18.89 6.35 9.43
N PHE A 351 -19.01 5.04 9.24
CA PHE A 351 -20.03 4.40 8.40
C PHE A 351 -20.96 3.45 9.16
N GLY A 352 -20.69 3.19 10.44
CA GLY A 352 -21.39 2.19 11.24
C GLY A 352 -20.90 0.75 10.99
N ARG A 353 -21.15 -0.13 11.94
CA ARG A 353 -20.63 -1.50 12.01
C ARG A 353 -20.89 -2.34 10.76
N ASN A 354 -22.08 -2.27 10.21
CA ASN A 354 -22.48 -3.10 9.07
C ASN A 354 -21.72 -2.73 7.79
N LEU A 355 -21.54 -1.43 7.54
CA LEU A 355 -20.80 -0.96 6.37
C LEU A 355 -19.29 -1.07 6.58
N ALA A 356 -18.79 -0.91 7.80
CA ALA A 356 -17.37 -1.03 8.10
C ALA A 356 -16.81 -2.38 7.67
N TRP A 357 -17.42 -3.49 8.07
CA TRP A 357 -16.99 -4.82 7.65
C TRP A 357 -17.04 -4.98 6.12
N ARG A 358 -18.11 -4.49 5.51
CA ARG A 358 -18.25 -4.55 4.06
C ARG A 358 -17.16 -3.77 3.35
N TYR A 359 -16.85 -2.55 3.79
CA TYR A 359 -15.92 -1.63 3.12
C TYR A 359 -14.46 -2.01 3.36
N THR A 360 -14.12 -2.52 4.55
CA THR A 360 -12.73 -2.78 4.93
C THR A 360 -12.28 -4.23 4.76
N VAL A 361 -13.21 -5.19 4.66
CA VAL A 361 -12.86 -6.61 4.61
C VAL A 361 -13.48 -7.30 3.40
N SER A 362 -14.83 -7.39 3.33
CA SER A 362 -15.46 -8.27 2.34
C SER A 362 -15.38 -7.71 0.92
N GLN A 363 -15.62 -6.42 0.70
CA GLN A 363 -15.57 -5.86 -0.65
C GLN A 363 -14.16 -5.82 -1.26
N PRO A 364 -13.09 -5.42 -0.54
CA PRO A 364 -11.73 -5.56 -1.05
C PRO A 364 -11.39 -6.98 -1.48
N ALA A 365 -11.76 -8.00 -0.67
CA ALA A 365 -11.53 -9.40 -1.01
C ALA A 365 -12.32 -9.83 -2.27
N ILE A 366 -13.59 -9.41 -2.39
CA ILE A 366 -14.41 -9.65 -3.58
C ILE A 366 -13.77 -9.01 -4.80
N ASN A 367 -13.29 -7.77 -4.69
CA ASN A 367 -12.67 -7.05 -5.80
C ASN A 367 -11.40 -7.76 -6.29
N SER A 368 -10.55 -8.24 -5.38
CA SER A 368 -9.36 -9.03 -5.75
C SER A 368 -9.73 -10.33 -6.48
N ILE A 369 -10.79 -11.01 -6.05
CA ILE A 369 -11.29 -12.20 -6.76
C ILE A 369 -11.80 -11.81 -8.16
N LEU A 370 -12.60 -10.76 -8.28
CA LEU A 370 -13.14 -10.31 -9.57
C LEU A 370 -12.03 -9.88 -10.53
N GLN A 371 -11.00 -9.22 -10.05
CA GLN A 371 -9.81 -8.87 -10.84
C GLN A 371 -9.09 -10.12 -11.35
N ALA A 372 -8.86 -11.10 -10.50
CA ALA A 372 -8.24 -12.37 -10.88
C ALA A 372 -9.12 -13.14 -11.90
N MET A 373 -10.43 -13.24 -11.66
CA MET A 373 -11.39 -13.87 -12.57
C MET A 373 -11.47 -13.19 -13.93
N GLY A 374 -11.22 -11.89 -13.99
CA GLY A 374 -11.21 -11.11 -15.23
C GLY A 374 -9.97 -11.31 -16.10
N ARG A 375 -8.92 -12.00 -15.62
CA ARG A 375 -7.64 -12.11 -16.35
C ARG A 375 -7.75 -12.85 -17.70
N PRO A 376 -8.54 -13.92 -17.86
CA PRO A 376 -8.71 -14.56 -19.17
C PRO A 376 -9.53 -13.75 -20.18
N ILE A 377 -10.29 -12.73 -19.72
CA ILE A 377 -11.26 -12.02 -20.55
C ILE A 377 -10.64 -10.70 -21.00
N ARG A 378 -10.37 -10.57 -22.32
CA ARG A 378 -9.78 -9.38 -22.93
C ARG A 378 -10.56 -8.89 -24.14
N SER A 379 -11.28 -9.78 -24.82
CA SER A 379 -12.07 -9.46 -26.00
C SER A 379 -13.45 -10.10 -25.94
N VAL A 380 -14.37 -9.62 -26.78
CA VAL A 380 -15.70 -10.21 -26.91
C VAL A 380 -15.61 -11.62 -27.47
N ALA A 381 -14.49 -11.98 -28.06
CA ALA A 381 -14.24 -13.31 -28.63
C ALA A 381 -13.75 -14.34 -27.59
N ASP A 382 -13.29 -13.92 -26.43
CA ASP A 382 -12.77 -14.79 -25.36
C ASP A 382 -13.86 -15.59 -24.65
#